data_cd7c02b3bae800cbd3bc5a8910cd153e
#
_entry.id   cd7c02b3bae800cbd3bc5a8910cd153e
#
_cell.length_a   1.000
_cell.length_b   1.000
_cell.length_c   1.000
_cell.angle_alpha   90.00
_cell.angle_beta   90.00
_cell.angle_gamma   90.00
#
_symmetry.space_group_name_H-M   'P 1'
#
loop_
_entity.id
_entity.type
_entity.pdbx_description
1 polymer ?
#
loop_
_entity_poly.entity_id
_entity_poly.type
_entity_poly.pdbx_seq_one_letter_code
_entity_poly.pdbx_strand_id
1 'polypeptide(L)'
;IIFLKVLMKSQKISFYKCLAIVAFILFCDQFLKVYIKLNFPLTIYGQDPIFDLGWFKLLFIENKGMAWGAQISDFIPFISEENGKLFLTLFRIVAIGFIFYWLKKTIEDNSSKLFSISLSLILAGAIGNVIDSVFYGYFFTESYFQIASFSPGNGYSSIFYGNVVDMFQFPLFTWTWPSFLPFIGGNEFTFFEPVFNIADSAISIGIFMMIIFNKTFFKEN
;
A
#
# COMPACT_ATOMS: atom_id res chain seq x y z
N ILE A 1 -25.88 -8.04 18.27
CA ILE A 1 -24.93 -9.01 18.89
C ILE A 1 -25.23 -10.43 18.39
N ILE A 2 -26.49 -10.92 18.37
CA ILE A 2 -26.86 -12.27 17.89
C ILE A 2 -26.60 -12.44 16.39
N PHE A 3 -26.91 -11.44 15.56
CA PHE A 3 -26.67 -11.44 14.11
C PHE A 3 -25.19 -11.55 13.77
N LEU A 4 -24.32 -10.85 14.50
CA LEU A 4 -22.87 -11.00 14.40
C LEU A 4 -22.38 -12.39 14.81
N LYS A 5 -22.98 -13.00 15.84
CA LYS A 5 -22.63 -14.39 16.25
C LYS A 5 -23.02 -15.44 15.21
N VAL A 6 -24.09 -15.22 14.43
CA VAL A 6 -24.51 -16.15 13.35
C VAL A 6 -23.58 -16.04 12.14
N LEU A 7 -23.13 -14.82 11.79
CA LEU A 7 -22.11 -14.59 10.75
C LEU A 7 -20.74 -15.15 11.16
N MET A 8 -20.47 -15.27 12.45
CA MET A 8 -19.20 -15.72 13.05
C MET A 8 -19.09 -17.23 13.28
N LYS A 9 -20.12 -18.02 12.86
CA LYS A 9 -19.99 -19.47 12.87
C LYS A 9 -18.83 -19.82 11.93
N SER A 10 -17.76 -20.43 12.46
CA SER A 10 -16.51 -20.78 11.78
C SER A 10 -16.77 -21.46 10.43
N GLN A 11 -16.95 -20.65 9.38
CA GLN A 11 -16.99 -21.17 8.02
C GLN A 11 -15.54 -21.27 7.55
N LYS A 12 -15.14 -22.46 7.19
CA LYS A 12 -13.84 -22.71 6.59
C LYS A 12 -13.74 -21.98 5.24
N ILE A 13 -12.60 -21.37 4.98
CA ILE A 13 -12.29 -20.85 3.65
C ILE A 13 -11.22 -21.74 3.03
N SER A 14 -11.38 -22.07 1.76
CA SER A 14 -10.38 -22.86 1.06
C SER A 14 -9.17 -21.99 0.66
N PHE A 15 -8.00 -22.60 0.60
CA PHE A 15 -6.78 -21.94 0.13
C PHE A 15 -6.95 -21.28 -1.24
N TYR A 16 -7.64 -21.93 -2.17
CA TYR A 16 -7.92 -21.38 -3.50
C TYR A 16 -8.76 -20.10 -3.46
N LYS A 17 -9.70 -19.98 -2.50
CA LYS A 17 -10.47 -18.74 -2.32
C LYS A 17 -9.60 -17.60 -1.79
N CYS A 18 -8.67 -17.90 -0.90
CA CYS A 18 -7.69 -16.91 -0.43
C CYS A 18 -6.78 -16.46 -1.57
N LEU A 19 -6.27 -17.39 -2.39
CA LEU A 19 -5.48 -17.05 -3.57
C LEU A 19 -6.27 -16.25 -4.60
N ALA A 20 -7.56 -16.53 -4.78
CA ALA A 20 -8.43 -15.75 -5.67
C ALA A 20 -8.59 -14.30 -5.18
N ILE A 21 -8.70 -14.07 -3.86
CA ILE A 21 -8.71 -12.73 -3.27
C ILE A 21 -7.39 -12.02 -3.55
N VAL A 22 -6.26 -12.69 -3.29
CA VAL A 22 -4.93 -12.14 -3.56
C VAL A 22 -4.78 -11.75 -5.03
N ALA A 23 -5.11 -12.67 -5.94
CA ALA A 23 -5.01 -12.44 -7.39
C ALA A 23 -5.90 -11.28 -7.86
N PHE A 24 -7.13 -11.19 -7.36
CA PHE A 24 -8.05 -10.12 -7.71
C PHE A 24 -7.56 -8.74 -7.26
N ILE A 25 -7.09 -8.62 -6.02
CA ILE A 25 -6.55 -7.36 -5.49
C ILE A 25 -5.29 -6.95 -6.26
N LEU A 26 -4.38 -7.90 -6.51
CA LEU A 26 -3.18 -7.64 -7.31
C LEU A 26 -3.52 -7.18 -8.72
N PHE A 27 -4.49 -7.82 -9.36
CA PHE A 27 -4.91 -7.42 -10.69
C PHE A 27 -5.45 -5.98 -10.70
N CYS A 28 -6.33 -5.63 -9.76
CA CYS A 28 -6.87 -4.28 -9.65
C CYS A 28 -5.79 -3.24 -9.37
N ASP A 29 -4.88 -3.53 -8.42
CA ASP A 29 -3.79 -2.65 -8.05
C ASP A 29 -2.83 -2.40 -9.22
N GLN A 30 -2.32 -3.46 -9.82
CA GLN A 30 -1.34 -3.36 -10.89
C GLN A 30 -1.94 -2.80 -12.18
N PHE A 31 -3.20 -3.15 -12.49
CA PHE A 31 -3.90 -2.59 -13.64
C PHE A 31 -3.99 -1.06 -13.53
N LEU A 32 -4.43 -0.56 -12.36
CA LEU A 32 -4.58 0.88 -12.17
C LEU A 32 -3.23 1.61 -12.15
N LYS A 33 -2.22 1.05 -11.48
CA LYS A 33 -0.86 1.60 -11.43
C LYS A 33 -0.24 1.71 -12.81
N VAL A 34 -0.31 0.64 -13.60
CA VAL A 34 0.22 0.63 -14.98
C VAL A 34 -0.57 1.58 -15.87
N TYR A 35 -1.90 1.61 -15.74
CA TYR A 35 -2.74 2.54 -16.49
C TYR A 35 -2.35 4.00 -16.23
N ILE A 36 -2.22 4.39 -14.95
CA ILE A 36 -1.84 5.75 -14.58
C ILE A 36 -0.44 6.07 -15.11
N LYS A 37 0.53 5.19 -14.90
CA LYS A 37 1.93 5.41 -15.31
C LYS A 37 2.10 5.58 -16.81
N LEU A 38 1.30 4.89 -17.60
CA LEU A 38 1.39 4.93 -19.08
C LEU A 38 0.50 6.01 -19.73
N ASN A 39 -0.32 6.73 -18.97
CA ASN A 39 -1.24 7.72 -19.52
C ASN A 39 -1.10 9.12 -18.93
N PHE A 40 -0.40 9.28 -17.81
CA PHE A 40 -0.29 10.55 -17.12
C PHE A 40 1.16 10.84 -16.71
N PRO A 41 1.60 12.11 -16.72
CA PRO A 41 2.87 12.51 -16.11
C PRO A 41 2.72 12.54 -14.58
N LEU A 42 3.84 12.57 -13.86
CA LEU A 42 3.85 12.74 -12.40
C LEU A 42 3.14 14.03 -12.00
N THR A 43 2.29 13.92 -10.99
CA THR A 43 1.70 15.07 -10.30
C THR A 43 2.76 15.72 -9.41
N ILE A 44 3.08 16.97 -9.66
CA ILE A 44 4.07 17.73 -8.89
C ILE A 44 3.34 18.42 -7.74
N TYR A 45 3.59 18.01 -6.51
CA TYR A 45 3.15 18.59 -5.24
C TYR A 45 1.80 19.31 -5.29
N GLY A 46 0.70 18.53 -5.43
CA GLY A 46 -0.67 19.07 -5.34
C GLY A 46 -1.14 19.91 -6.52
N GLN A 47 -0.29 20.14 -7.51
CA GLN A 47 -0.65 20.81 -8.76
C GLN A 47 -1.05 19.78 -9.81
N ASP A 48 -2.10 20.10 -10.55
CA ASP A 48 -2.62 19.31 -11.68
C ASP A 48 -2.96 17.83 -11.33
N PRO A 49 -3.89 17.59 -10.40
CA PRO A 49 -4.42 16.24 -10.19
C PRO A 49 -5.05 15.71 -11.48
N ILE A 50 -4.97 14.40 -11.72
CA ILE A 50 -5.65 13.74 -12.84
C ILE A 50 -7.16 13.98 -12.77
N PHE A 51 -7.68 14.01 -11.53
CA PHE A 51 -9.08 14.28 -11.23
C PHE A 51 -9.22 14.89 -9.83
N ASP A 52 -10.07 15.89 -9.65
CA ASP A 52 -10.29 16.62 -8.38
C ASP A 52 -11.77 16.85 -8.11
N LEU A 53 -12.26 16.34 -6.97
CA LEU A 53 -13.59 16.60 -6.41
C LEU A 53 -13.53 17.45 -5.13
N GLY A 54 -12.38 18.00 -4.78
CA GLY A 54 -12.14 18.66 -3.51
C GLY A 54 -11.82 17.67 -2.38
N TRP A 55 -12.78 16.83 -2.00
CA TRP A 55 -12.61 15.81 -0.95
C TRP A 55 -11.93 14.51 -1.42
N PHE A 56 -11.83 14.29 -2.71
CA PHE A 56 -11.15 13.17 -3.36
C PHE A 56 -10.34 13.66 -4.54
N LYS A 57 -9.08 13.27 -4.59
CA LYS A 57 -8.18 13.55 -5.72
C LYS A 57 -7.57 12.26 -6.23
N LEU A 58 -7.46 12.16 -7.56
CA LEU A 58 -6.65 11.16 -8.23
C LEU A 58 -5.37 11.83 -8.70
N LEU A 59 -4.25 11.34 -8.20
CA LEU A 59 -2.92 11.87 -8.45
C LEU A 59 -2.07 10.80 -9.14
N PHE A 60 -0.89 11.17 -9.58
CA PHE A 60 0.16 10.21 -9.89
C PHE A 60 1.44 10.60 -9.14
N ILE A 61 1.79 9.83 -8.13
CA ILE A 61 2.99 10.03 -7.32
C ILE A 61 3.83 8.76 -7.35
N GLU A 62 5.13 8.92 -7.46
CA GLU A 62 6.11 7.84 -7.30
C GLU A 62 6.79 7.94 -5.93
N ASN A 63 6.47 7.01 -5.05
CA ASN A 63 6.97 6.94 -3.69
C ASN A 63 8.27 6.12 -3.64
N LYS A 64 9.35 6.74 -3.18
CA LYS A 64 10.68 6.12 -3.10
C LYS A 64 10.89 5.26 -1.86
N GLY A 65 10.05 5.38 -0.86
CA GLY A 65 10.32 4.78 0.44
C GLY A 65 9.10 4.31 1.22
N MET A 66 9.00 4.78 2.46
CA MET A 66 7.95 4.47 3.42
C MET A 66 6.77 5.43 3.28
N ALA A 67 5.81 5.33 4.22
CA ALA A 67 4.68 6.26 4.28
C ALA A 67 5.16 7.73 4.30
N TRP A 68 4.42 8.61 3.60
CA TRP A 68 4.76 10.03 3.40
C TRP A 68 6.10 10.30 2.70
N GLY A 69 6.59 9.34 1.92
CA GLY A 69 7.86 9.50 1.23
C GLY A 69 9.09 9.44 2.14
N ALA A 70 8.93 9.10 3.43
CA ALA A 70 10.04 8.92 4.33
C ALA A 70 10.99 7.83 3.84
N GLN A 71 12.28 8.01 4.04
CA GLN A 71 13.32 7.07 3.65
C GLN A 71 14.10 6.58 4.88
N ILE A 72 14.72 5.41 4.80
CA ILE A 72 15.55 4.90 5.90
C ILE A 72 16.74 5.83 6.17
N SER A 73 17.27 6.45 5.12
CA SER A 73 18.34 7.46 5.21
C SER A 73 17.98 8.68 6.06
N ASP A 74 16.70 9.03 6.18
CA ASP A 74 16.24 10.13 7.02
C ASP A 74 16.43 9.84 8.51
N PHE A 75 16.37 8.56 8.89
CA PHE A 75 16.52 8.10 10.28
C PHE A 75 17.92 7.59 10.59
N ILE A 76 18.64 7.12 9.59
CA ILE A 76 19.96 6.49 9.72
C ILE A 76 20.94 7.14 8.75
N PRO A 77 21.61 8.25 9.13
CA PRO A 77 22.40 9.08 8.21
C PRO A 77 23.58 8.39 7.51
N PHE A 78 24.03 7.23 8.00
CA PHE A 78 25.12 6.46 7.37
C PHE A 78 24.64 5.45 6.32
N ILE A 79 23.33 5.35 6.09
CA ILE A 79 22.73 4.52 5.02
C ILE A 79 22.38 5.45 3.85
N SER A 80 22.90 5.17 2.65
CA SER A 80 22.49 5.90 1.45
C SER A 80 21.04 5.61 1.10
N GLU A 81 20.37 6.53 0.37
CA GLU A 81 18.98 6.35 -0.11
C GLU A 81 18.83 5.02 -0.85
N GLU A 82 19.77 4.67 -1.73
CA GLU A 82 19.75 3.42 -2.49
C GLU A 82 19.81 2.18 -1.59
N ASN A 83 20.73 2.16 -0.63
CA ASN A 83 20.88 1.05 0.31
C ASN A 83 19.64 0.93 1.22
N GLY A 84 19.08 2.06 1.66
CA GLY A 84 17.84 2.10 2.42
C GLY A 84 16.67 1.51 1.64
N LYS A 85 16.54 1.87 0.37
CA LYS A 85 15.50 1.35 -0.54
C LYS A 85 15.66 -0.15 -0.79
N LEU A 86 16.88 -0.61 -1.07
CA LEU A 86 17.17 -2.03 -1.23
C LEU A 86 16.82 -2.82 0.04
N PHE A 87 17.25 -2.34 1.21
CA PHE A 87 16.93 -2.95 2.49
C PHE A 87 15.42 -3.05 2.71
N LEU A 88 14.67 -1.97 2.46
CA LEU A 88 13.22 -1.95 2.59
C LEU A 88 12.55 -2.96 1.65
N THR A 89 13.00 -3.06 0.41
CA THR A 89 12.47 -3.99 -0.58
C THR A 89 12.73 -5.44 -0.15
N LEU A 90 13.94 -5.76 0.28
CA LEU A 90 14.29 -7.10 0.78
C LEU A 90 13.51 -7.46 2.05
N PHE A 91 13.38 -6.52 2.99
CA PHE A 91 12.57 -6.70 4.19
C PHE A 91 11.11 -7.04 3.86
N ARG A 92 10.51 -6.31 2.90
CA ARG A 92 9.14 -6.58 2.42
C ARG A 92 9.02 -7.98 1.81
N ILE A 93 10.00 -8.45 1.04
CA ILE A 93 10.00 -9.81 0.47
C ILE A 93 10.01 -10.86 1.58
N VAL A 94 10.85 -10.69 2.59
CA VAL A 94 10.89 -11.60 3.75
C VAL A 94 9.55 -11.58 4.51
N ALA A 95 8.98 -10.40 4.73
CA ALA A 95 7.67 -10.24 5.38
C ALA A 95 6.55 -10.97 4.60
N ILE A 96 6.55 -10.88 3.26
CA ILE A 96 5.62 -11.63 2.39
C ILE A 96 5.73 -13.13 2.65
N GLY A 97 6.95 -13.66 2.74
CA GLY A 97 7.17 -15.08 3.06
C GLY A 97 6.56 -15.50 4.40
N PHE A 98 6.71 -14.65 5.44
CA PHE A 98 6.08 -14.88 6.75
C PHE A 98 4.56 -14.81 6.69
N ILE A 99 3.99 -13.82 6.01
CA ILE A 99 2.54 -13.66 5.89
C ILE A 99 1.95 -14.83 5.11
N PHE A 100 2.60 -15.26 4.03
CA PHE A 100 2.18 -16.43 3.25
C PHE A 100 2.21 -17.72 4.08
N TYR A 101 3.29 -17.97 4.82
CA TYR A 101 3.40 -19.09 5.74
C TYR A 101 2.29 -19.07 6.79
N TRP A 102 2.04 -17.90 7.38
CA TRP A 102 0.98 -17.72 8.38
C TRP A 102 -0.41 -17.96 7.80
N LEU A 103 -0.69 -17.44 6.59
CA LEU A 103 -1.94 -17.71 5.88
C LEU A 103 -2.15 -19.22 5.66
N LYS A 104 -1.11 -19.93 5.17
CA LYS A 104 -1.18 -21.36 4.96
C LYS A 104 -1.49 -22.10 6.25
N LYS A 105 -0.75 -21.83 7.32
CA LYS A 105 -0.97 -22.41 8.64
C LYS A 105 -2.38 -22.13 9.19
N THR A 106 -2.84 -20.91 9.07
CA THR A 106 -4.20 -20.49 9.50
C THR A 106 -5.29 -21.31 8.81
N ILE A 107 -5.11 -21.64 7.54
CA ILE A 107 -6.07 -22.45 6.78
C ILE A 107 -5.96 -23.93 7.17
N GLU A 108 -4.76 -24.46 7.36
CA GLU A 108 -4.52 -25.84 7.83
C GLU A 108 -5.13 -26.08 9.23
N ASP A 109 -4.94 -25.11 10.13
CA ASP A 109 -5.50 -25.14 11.49
C ASP A 109 -7.02 -24.88 11.54
N ASN A 110 -7.66 -24.70 10.39
CA ASN A 110 -9.08 -24.39 10.29
C ASN A 110 -9.53 -23.18 11.12
N SER A 111 -8.69 -22.18 11.21
CA SER A 111 -8.95 -20.93 11.91
C SER A 111 -10.08 -20.12 11.28
N SER A 112 -10.40 -18.97 11.86
CA SER A 112 -11.48 -18.10 11.40
C SER A 112 -11.33 -17.69 9.93
N LYS A 113 -12.44 -17.80 9.16
CA LYS A 113 -12.53 -17.31 7.79
C LYS A 113 -12.12 -15.83 7.66
N LEU A 114 -12.54 -14.99 8.61
CA LEU A 114 -12.20 -13.56 8.60
C LEU A 114 -10.71 -13.34 8.78
N PHE A 115 -10.05 -14.15 9.61
CA PHE A 115 -8.61 -14.07 9.79
C PHE A 115 -7.85 -14.45 8.51
N SER A 116 -8.26 -15.53 7.82
CA SER A 116 -7.68 -15.90 6.53
C SER A 116 -7.89 -14.82 5.46
N ILE A 117 -9.06 -14.16 5.43
CA ILE A 117 -9.33 -13.04 4.52
C ILE A 117 -8.42 -11.85 4.86
N SER A 118 -8.28 -11.50 6.15
CA SER A 118 -7.39 -10.42 6.59
C SER A 118 -5.95 -10.65 6.13
N LEU A 119 -5.43 -11.86 6.35
CA LEU A 119 -4.08 -12.23 5.88
C LEU A 119 -3.96 -12.20 4.36
N SER A 120 -5.01 -12.60 3.64
CA SER A 120 -5.02 -12.54 2.17
C SER A 120 -4.97 -11.12 1.64
N LEU A 121 -5.69 -10.17 2.29
CA LEU A 121 -5.65 -8.76 1.93
C LEU A 121 -4.26 -8.15 2.21
N ILE A 122 -3.67 -8.43 3.38
CA ILE A 122 -2.34 -7.96 3.73
C ILE A 122 -1.29 -8.54 2.76
N LEU A 123 -1.39 -9.84 2.46
CA LEU A 123 -0.51 -10.50 1.51
C LEU A 123 -0.59 -9.87 0.12
N ALA A 124 -1.80 -9.64 -0.39
CA ALA A 124 -2.02 -9.01 -1.69
C ALA A 124 -1.39 -7.62 -1.76
N GLY A 125 -1.66 -6.77 -0.78
CA GLY A 125 -1.10 -5.43 -0.75
C GLY A 125 0.43 -5.42 -0.61
N ALA A 126 0.98 -6.28 0.25
CA ALA A 126 2.44 -6.41 0.38
C ALA A 126 3.10 -6.83 -0.94
N ILE A 127 2.53 -7.82 -1.65
CA ILE A 127 3.01 -8.25 -2.97
C ILE A 127 2.87 -7.11 -3.99
N GLY A 128 1.73 -6.39 -4.03
CA GLY A 128 1.50 -5.30 -4.95
C GLY A 128 2.60 -4.24 -4.89
N ASN A 129 2.91 -3.74 -3.70
CA ASN A 129 3.95 -2.74 -3.52
C ASN A 129 5.38 -3.28 -3.76
N VAL A 130 5.61 -4.58 -3.54
CA VAL A 130 6.90 -5.21 -3.88
C VAL A 130 7.07 -5.36 -5.38
N ILE A 131 6.01 -5.65 -6.13
CA ILE A 131 6.08 -5.70 -7.60
C ILE A 131 6.59 -4.37 -8.14
N ASP A 132 6.06 -3.24 -7.69
CA ASP A 132 6.51 -1.91 -8.10
C ASP A 132 7.99 -1.72 -7.74
N SER A 133 8.34 -1.95 -6.48
CA SER A 133 9.70 -1.75 -5.95
C SER A 133 10.75 -2.61 -6.67
N VAL A 134 10.39 -3.83 -7.08
CA VAL A 134 11.31 -4.76 -7.75
C VAL A 134 11.40 -4.44 -9.24
N PHE A 135 10.27 -4.20 -9.90
CA PHE A 135 10.21 -4.28 -11.36
C PHE A 135 10.04 -2.94 -12.08
N TYR A 136 9.37 -1.94 -11.48
CA TYR A 136 8.99 -0.74 -12.21
C TYR A 136 10.19 0.08 -12.69
N GLY A 137 11.27 0.12 -11.89
CA GLY A 137 12.51 0.78 -12.31
C GLY A 137 13.10 0.23 -13.59
N TYR A 138 13.02 -1.09 -13.79
CA TYR A 138 13.58 -1.79 -14.95
C TYR A 138 12.67 -1.75 -16.18
N PHE A 139 11.33 -1.81 -15.97
CA PHE A 139 10.36 -1.96 -17.06
C PHE A 139 9.84 -0.64 -17.62
N PHE A 140 9.86 0.46 -16.87
CA PHE A 140 9.26 1.72 -17.28
C PHE A 140 10.30 2.84 -17.36
N THR A 141 10.13 3.74 -18.32
CA THR A 141 10.93 4.97 -18.40
C THR A 141 10.51 5.98 -17.32
N GLU A 142 11.27 7.08 -17.19
CA GLU A 142 10.99 8.21 -16.28
C GLU A 142 9.61 8.80 -16.55
N SER A 143 8.91 9.21 -15.46
CA SER A 143 7.58 9.83 -15.51
C SER A 143 7.63 11.35 -15.24
N TYR A 144 8.79 11.90 -14.93
CA TYR A 144 8.95 13.31 -14.55
C TYR A 144 8.80 14.21 -15.78
N PHE A 145 7.77 15.07 -15.79
CA PHE A 145 7.36 15.93 -16.90
C PHE A 145 7.05 15.23 -18.23
N GLN A 146 6.90 13.92 -18.21
CA GLN A 146 6.56 13.12 -19.39
C GLN A 146 5.74 11.90 -19.02
N ILE A 147 5.05 11.32 -20.01
CA ILE A 147 4.37 10.05 -19.85
C ILE A 147 5.39 8.93 -20.01
N ALA A 148 5.44 8.01 -19.03
CA ALA A 148 6.33 6.87 -19.11
C ALA A 148 5.93 5.91 -20.25
N SER A 149 6.90 5.18 -20.76
CA SER A 149 6.70 4.08 -21.71
C SER A 149 7.18 2.76 -21.12
N PHE A 150 6.58 1.65 -21.58
CA PHE A 150 7.07 0.32 -21.26
C PHE A 150 8.31 0.02 -22.10
N SER A 151 9.48 -0.10 -21.47
CA SER A 151 10.78 -0.24 -22.13
C SER A 151 11.71 -1.14 -21.31
N PRO A 152 11.52 -2.46 -21.36
CA PRO A 152 12.33 -3.41 -20.59
C PRO A 152 13.84 -3.25 -20.85
N GLY A 153 14.60 -3.11 -19.78
CA GLY A 153 16.06 -2.91 -19.85
C GLY A 153 16.54 -1.47 -20.06
N ASN A 154 15.63 -0.55 -20.43
CA ASN A 154 15.90 0.89 -20.55
C ASN A 154 15.01 1.70 -19.59
N GLY A 155 14.70 1.13 -18.45
CA GLY A 155 13.89 1.77 -17.43
C GLY A 155 14.64 2.87 -16.69
N TYR A 156 13.92 3.58 -15.78
CA TYR A 156 14.49 4.69 -15.02
C TYR A 156 15.44 4.24 -13.89
N SER A 157 15.48 2.93 -13.58
CA SER A 157 16.34 2.39 -12.53
C SER A 157 16.58 0.88 -12.73
N SER A 158 17.40 0.30 -11.88
CA SER A 158 17.66 -1.14 -11.86
C SER A 158 16.57 -1.92 -11.13
N ILE A 159 16.58 -3.27 -11.27
CA ILE A 159 15.75 -4.18 -10.47
C ILE A 159 15.99 -3.91 -8.97
N PHE A 160 14.95 -3.96 -8.14
CA PHE A 160 14.87 -3.61 -6.71
C PHE A 160 14.87 -2.12 -6.39
N TYR A 161 14.97 -1.23 -7.36
CA TYR A 161 15.03 0.22 -7.16
C TYR A 161 13.84 0.96 -7.79
N GLY A 162 12.75 0.25 -8.09
CA GLY A 162 11.49 0.84 -8.55
C GLY A 162 10.81 1.69 -7.48
N ASN A 163 10.00 2.67 -7.88
CA ASN A 163 9.16 3.48 -7.01
C ASN A 163 7.77 2.88 -6.95
N VAL A 164 7.13 2.95 -5.78
CA VAL A 164 5.72 2.55 -5.62
C VAL A 164 4.84 3.64 -6.21
N VAL A 165 3.85 3.24 -7.00
CA VAL A 165 2.88 4.18 -7.59
C VAL A 165 1.72 4.37 -6.62
N ASP A 166 1.53 5.62 -6.17
CA ASP A 166 0.45 6.06 -5.31
C ASP A 166 -0.48 7.02 -6.06
N MET A 167 -1.80 7.02 -5.74
CA MET A 167 -2.76 7.75 -6.55
C MET A 167 -3.96 8.33 -5.82
N PHE A 168 -4.41 7.77 -4.73
CA PHE A 168 -5.62 8.21 -4.03
C PHE A 168 -5.28 9.15 -2.90
N GLN A 169 -5.92 10.33 -2.88
CA GLN A 169 -5.85 11.28 -1.79
C GLN A 169 -7.26 11.68 -1.36
N PHE A 170 -7.48 11.80 -0.06
CA PHE A 170 -8.75 12.24 0.53
C PHE A 170 -8.54 13.42 1.47
N PRO A 171 -8.28 14.62 0.97
CA PRO A 171 -8.11 15.82 1.79
C PRO A 171 -9.48 16.26 2.35
N LEU A 172 -9.93 15.63 3.44
CA LEU A 172 -11.31 15.74 3.92
C LEU A 172 -11.63 17.15 4.44
N PHE A 173 -10.72 17.77 5.20
CA PHE A 173 -10.81 19.13 5.66
C PHE A 173 -9.44 19.69 6.03
N THR A 174 -9.26 20.98 5.78
CA THR A 174 -8.03 21.72 6.08
C THR A 174 -8.34 22.82 7.09
N TRP A 175 -7.46 23.01 8.09
CA TRP A 175 -7.52 24.13 8.99
C TRP A 175 -6.13 24.71 9.26
N THR A 176 -6.09 25.95 9.68
CA THR A 176 -4.84 26.57 10.12
C THR A 176 -4.78 26.57 11.64
N TRP A 177 -3.69 26.08 12.20
CA TRP A 177 -3.48 26.09 13.64
C TRP A 177 -3.42 27.52 14.17
N PRO A 178 -4.07 27.82 15.33
CA PRO A 178 -3.98 29.12 15.94
C PRO A 178 -2.51 29.54 16.18
N SER A 179 -2.18 30.79 15.85
CA SER A 179 -0.80 31.30 15.89
C SER A 179 -0.14 31.30 17.28
N PHE A 180 -0.93 31.19 18.35
CA PHE A 180 -0.41 31.12 19.72
C PHE A 180 0.15 29.75 20.11
N LEU A 181 -0.05 28.70 19.29
CA LEU A 181 0.47 27.38 19.59
C LEU A 181 1.96 27.30 19.24
N PRO A 182 2.84 26.84 20.18
CA PRO A 182 4.24 26.69 19.89
C PRO A 182 4.46 25.58 18.84
N PHE A 183 5.44 25.77 17.97
CA PHE A 183 5.91 24.85 16.92
C PHE A 183 4.97 24.62 15.74
N ILE A 184 3.65 24.70 15.91
CA ILE A 184 2.65 24.40 14.87
C ILE A 184 1.75 25.59 14.52
N GLY A 185 1.77 26.67 15.31
CA GLY A 185 0.92 27.86 15.13
C GLY A 185 1.13 28.49 13.75
N GLY A 186 0.04 28.79 13.05
CA GLY A 186 0.06 29.35 11.70
C GLY A 186 0.26 28.34 10.57
N ASN A 187 0.59 27.09 10.88
CA ASN A 187 0.71 26.06 9.87
C ASN A 187 -0.66 25.53 9.45
N GLU A 188 -0.82 25.25 8.17
CA GLU A 188 -1.98 24.51 7.67
C GLU A 188 -1.84 23.03 7.99
N PHE A 189 -2.95 22.40 8.32
CA PHE A 189 -3.08 20.98 8.52
C PHE A 189 -4.27 20.45 7.71
N THR A 190 -4.00 19.50 6.85
CA THR A 190 -5.02 18.78 6.09
C THR A 190 -5.23 17.41 6.69
N PHE A 191 -6.47 17.11 7.10
CA PHE A 191 -6.79 15.79 7.61
C PHE A 191 -6.87 14.78 6.48
N PHE A 192 -6.15 13.68 6.64
CA PHE A 192 -6.01 12.58 5.70
C PHE A 192 -5.34 13.00 4.38
N GLU A 193 -4.23 13.72 4.50
CA GLU A 193 -3.41 14.20 3.38
C GLU A 193 -2.63 13.10 2.63
N PRO A 194 -2.23 11.94 3.24
CA PRO A 194 -1.41 10.95 2.55
C PRO A 194 -2.03 10.46 1.25
N VAL A 195 -1.18 10.27 0.25
CA VAL A 195 -1.54 9.62 -1.00
C VAL A 195 -1.22 8.12 -0.87
N PHE A 196 -2.11 7.26 -1.33
CA PHE A 196 -1.99 5.81 -1.22
C PHE A 196 -2.59 5.10 -2.43
N ASN A 197 -2.45 3.77 -2.49
CA ASN A 197 -2.90 2.93 -3.59
C ASN A 197 -3.84 1.80 -3.12
N ILE A 198 -4.27 0.94 -4.05
CA ILE A 198 -5.14 -0.22 -3.73
C ILE A 198 -4.43 -1.20 -2.80
N ALA A 199 -3.12 -1.43 -2.99
CA ALA A 199 -2.33 -2.33 -2.15
C ALA A 199 -2.30 -1.84 -0.68
N ASP A 200 -2.09 -0.54 -0.45
CA ASP A 200 -2.11 0.06 0.89
C ASP A 200 -3.48 -0.02 1.54
N SER A 201 -4.54 0.19 0.74
CA SER A 201 -5.93 0.01 1.19
C SER A 201 -6.17 -1.42 1.65
N ALA A 202 -5.71 -2.41 0.88
CA ALA A 202 -5.86 -3.82 1.23
C ALA A 202 -5.12 -4.16 2.54
N ILE A 203 -3.87 -3.69 2.71
CA ILE A 203 -3.11 -3.86 3.96
C ILE A 203 -3.88 -3.23 5.12
N SER A 204 -4.32 -1.99 4.97
CA SER A 204 -5.00 -1.24 6.04
C SER A 204 -6.31 -1.90 6.45
N ILE A 205 -7.13 -2.34 5.48
CA ILE A 205 -8.38 -3.08 5.74
C ILE A 205 -8.08 -4.41 6.44
N GLY A 206 -7.08 -5.15 5.98
CA GLY A 206 -6.67 -6.42 6.58
C GLY A 206 -6.24 -6.26 8.05
N ILE A 207 -5.40 -5.26 8.34
CA ILE A 207 -4.97 -4.93 9.71
C ILE A 207 -6.16 -4.50 10.57
N PHE A 208 -7.01 -3.62 10.05
CA PHE A 208 -8.20 -3.14 10.77
C PHE A 208 -9.16 -4.28 11.12
N MET A 209 -9.36 -5.22 10.18
CA MET A 209 -10.12 -6.45 10.46
C MET A 209 -9.48 -7.27 11.57
N MET A 210 -8.15 -7.41 11.59
CA MET A 210 -7.45 -8.13 12.67
C MET A 210 -7.67 -7.47 14.04
N ILE A 211 -7.62 -6.15 14.10
CA ILE A 211 -7.81 -5.40 15.36
C ILE A 211 -9.25 -5.55 15.87
N ILE A 212 -10.25 -5.34 15.02
CA ILE A 212 -11.66 -5.39 15.42
C ILE A 212 -12.10 -6.81 15.83
N PHE A 213 -11.66 -7.81 15.07
CA PHE A 213 -12.10 -9.18 15.26
C PHE A 213 -11.11 -10.05 16.06
N ASN A 214 -10.13 -9.42 16.76
CA ASN A 214 -9.08 -10.13 17.48
C ASN A 214 -9.61 -11.20 18.43
N LYS A 215 -10.66 -10.90 19.21
CA LYS A 215 -11.31 -11.85 20.16
C LYS A 215 -11.92 -13.07 19.46
N THR A 216 -12.21 -12.96 18.16
CA THR A 216 -12.74 -14.05 17.34
C THR A 216 -11.63 -14.90 16.76
N PHE A 217 -10.49 -14.27 16.48
CA PHE A 217 -9.34 -14.93 15.87
C PHE A 217 -8.54 -15.76 16.87
N PHE A 218 -8.38 -15.25 18.07
CA PHE A 218 -7.57 -15.85 19.14
C PHE A 218 -8.43 -16.46 20.28
N LYS A 219 -9.65 -16.93 19.98
CA LYS A 219 -10.39 -17.73 20.94
C LYS A 219 -9.59 -19.01 21.20
N GLU A 220 -9.01 -19.06 22.39
CA GLU A 220 -8.48 -20.30 22.95
C GLU A 220 -9.60 -21.35 23.00
N ASN A 221 -9.28 -22.55 22.55
CA ASN A 221 -10.11 -23.75 22.72
C ASN A 221 -10.18 -24.13 24.18
#